data_d6f0a75aaeed931be161cad3fef8fea1
#
_entry.id   d6f0a75aaeed931be161cad3fef8fea1
#
_cell.length_a   1.000
_cell.length_b   1.000
_cell.length_c   1.000
_cell.angle_alpha   90.00
_cell.angle_beta   90.00
_cell.angle_gamma   90.00
#
_symmetry.space_group_name_H-M   'P 1'
#
loop_
_entity.id
_entity.type
_entity.pdbx_description
1 polymer ?
#
loop_
_entity_poly.entity_id
_entity_poly.type
_entity_poly.pdbx_seq_one_letter_code
_entity_poly.pdbx_strand_id
1 'polypeptide(L)'
;TPEYFTLSFIGDCTLAPHQNTQDYFNKVGDDYAYPFANTVQYFADDEYTFANLECTFSDRSLSPVGYPTFYFRAPTSYVNILLEGGVDFVTTANNHLNDFGDKGAEDTYATLDNAGLPYGKVGQAQVVTTKNGIKIGVYCGFNINDGYFVPTTDECVNAINQMKADGAEYIVMAFHWGKELYYKPTQKMIDLAQACIDAGADLIYGTHPHVLGP
;
A
#
# COMPACT_ATOMS: atom_id res chain seq x y z
N THR A 1 8.22 13.45 23.77
CA THR A 1 7.43 12.52 22.93
C THR A 1 5.97 12.67 23.34
N PRO A 2 5.00 12.75 22.42
CA PRO A 2 3.58 12.78 22.79
C PRO A 2 3.20 11.50 23.55
N GLU A 3 2.23 11.61 24.44
CA GLU A 3 1.71 10.49 25.21
C GLU A 3 1.01 9.46 24.31
N TYR A 4 0.51 9.91 23.15
CA TYR A 4 -0.09 9.09 22.09
C TYR A 4 0.10 9.76 20.73
N PHE A 5 0.03 8.99 19.67
CA PHE A 5 -0.01 9.46 18.29
C PHE A 5 -0.97 8.58 17.48
N THR A 6 -1.44 9.09 16.36
CA THR A 6 -2.42 8.40 15.52
C THR A 6 -1.79 8.03 14.19
N LEU A 7 -1.95 6.79 13.77
CA LEU A 7 -1.65 6.32 12.43
C LEU A 7 -2.95 5.95 11.74
N SER A 8 -3.13 6.38 10.51
CA SER A 8 -4.27 6.04 9.68
C SER A 8 -3.90 4.99 8.63
N PHE A 9 -4.77 4.02 8.42
CA PHE A 9 -4.61 2.98 7.42
C PHE A 9 -5.84 2.92 6.56
N ILE A 10 -5.69 3.22 5.28
CA ILE A 10 -6.75 3.12 4.28
C ILE A 10 -6.50 1.93 3.36
N GLY A 11 -7.55 1.38 2.78
CA GLY A 11 -7.45 0.15 1.99
C GLY A 11 -6.86 0.35 0.60
N ASP A 12 -7.41 -0.41 -0.34
CA ASP A 12 -6.95 -0.47 -1.72
C ASP A 12 -7.34 0.80 -2.48
N CYS A 13 -6.35 1.62 -2.81
CA CYS A 13 -6.49 2.81 -3.63
C CYS A 13 -6.31 2.45 -5.10
N THR A 14 -7.39 1.98 -5.72
CA THR A 14 -7.45 1.72 -7.15
C THR A 14 -7.87 3.01 -7.86
N LEU A 15 -6.90 3.84 -8.20
CA LEU A 15 -7.13 5.18 -8.78
C LEU A 15 -7.32 5.16 -10.30
N ALA A 16 -7.40 3.98 -10.89
CA ALA A 16 -7.48 3.79 -12.31
C ALA A 16 -8.91 3.46 -12.76
N PRO A 17 -9.36 4.01 -13.89
CA PRO A 17 -10.62 3.58 -14.47
C PRO A 17 -10.51 2.15 -14.98
N HIS A 18 -11.45 1.32 -14.59
CA HIS A 18 -11.78 0.09 -15.32
C HIS A 18 -12.83 0.42 -16.40
N GLN A 19 -12.98 -0.44 -17.41
CA GLN A 19 -13.90 -0.23 -18.55
C GLN A 19 -15.31 0.23 -18.11
N ASN A 20 -15.78 -0.21 -16.95
CA ASN A 20 -17.10 0.10 -16.42
C ASN A 20 -17.13 1.28 -15.43
N THR A 21 -15.97 1.87 -15.11
CA THR A 21 -15.86 2.94 -14.10
C THR A 21 -15.28 4.24 -14.65
N GLN A 22 -15.05 4.32 -15.97
CA GLN A 22 -14.47 5.49 -16.65
C GLN A 22 -15.19 6.79 -16.29
N ASP A 23 -16.51 6.76 -16.17
CA ASP A 23 -17.30 7.96 -15.90
C ASP A 23 -17.03 8.56 -14.51
N TYR A 24 -16.64 7.76 -13.54
CA TYR A 24 -16.29 8.27 -12.21
C TYR A 24 -15.00 9.08 -12.25
N PHE A 25 -13.98 8.61 -12.99
CA PHE A 25 -12.71 9.29 -13.13
C PHE A 25 -12.79 10.52 -14.05
N ASN A 26 -13.70 10.54 -15.02
CA ASN A 26 -13.98 11.75 -15.81
C ASN A 26 -14.46 12.92 -14.93
N LYS A 27 -15.01 12.65 -13.73
CA LYS A 27 -15.45 13.69 -12.79
C LYS A 27 -14.30 14.27 -11.98
N VAL A 28 -13.20 13.56 -11.83
CA VAL A 28 -12.01 14.06 -11.12
C VAL A 28 -11.45 15.25 -11.91
N GLY A 29 -11.28 15.10 -13.24
CA GLY A 29 -10.64 16.12 -14.06
C GLY A 29 -9.30 16.53 -13.46
N ASP A 30 -9.14 17.82 -13.13
CA ASP A 30 -7.99 18.36 -12.40
C ASP A 30 -8.28 18.62 -10.91
N ASP A 31 -9.43 18.19 -10.40
CA ASP A 31 -9.77 18.28 -8.97
C ASP A 31 -9.30 17.00 -8.23
N TYR A 32 -8.03 16.95 -7.94
CA TYR A 32 -7.41 15.79 -7.27
C TYR A 32 -7.85 15.62 -5.80
N ALA A 33 -8.39 16.65 -5.16
CA ALA A 33 -8.96 16.56 -3.82
C ALA A 33 -10.30 15.82 -3.80
N TYR A 34 -11.02 15.80 -4.92
CA TYR A 34 -12.38 15.25 -5.00
C TYR A 34 -12.54 13.82 -4.45
N PRO A 35 -11.66 12.84 -4.76
CA PRO A 35 -11.82 11.46 -4.27
C PRO A 35 -11.79 11.34 -2.74
N PHE A 36 -11.01 12.19 -2.06
CA PHE A 36 -10.85 12.20 -0.61
C PHE A 36 -11.65 13.30 0.11
N ALA A 37 -12.42 14.13 -0.61
CA ALA A 37 -13.09 15.31 -0.08
C ALA A 37 -13.91 15.06 1.20
N ASN A 38 -14.50 13.86 1.35
CA ASN A 38 -15.32 13.51 2.52
C ASN A 38 -14.53 12.75 3.60
N THR A 39 -13.28 12.40 3.36
CA THR A 39 -12.49 11.55 4.27
C THR A 39 -11.18 12.19 4.72
N VAL A 40 -10.61 13.12 3.96
CA VAL A 40 -9.34 13.79 4.29
C VAL A 40 -9.33 14.40 5.70
N GLN A 41 -10.47 14.88 6.19
CA GLN A 41 -10.59 15.42 7.54
C GLN A 41 -10.23 14.43 8.66
N TYR A 42 -10.30 13.11 8.40
CA TYR A 42 -9.93 12.07 9.37
C TYR A 42 -8.44 11.82 9.42
N PHE A 43 -7.69 12.29 8.40
CA PHE A 43 -6.24 12.15 8.29
C PHE A 43 -5.47 13.44 8.61
N ALA A 44 -6.19 14.57 8.71
CA ALA A 44 -5.60 15.89 8.85
C ALA A 44 -4.74 16.06 10.11
N ASP A 45 -5.13 15.38 11.20
CA ASP A 45 -4.50 15.48 12.51
C ASP A 45 -3.68 14.25 12.90
N ASP A 46 -3.55 13.25 12.01
CA ASP A 46 -2.74 12.07 12.29
C ASP A 46 -1.24 12.33 12.08
N GLU A 47 -0.43 11.38 12.56
CA GLU A 47 1.01 11.44 12.37
C GLU A 47 1.43 10.93 10.99
N TYR A 48 0.70 9.94 10.47
CA TYR A 48 1.07 9.28 9.23
C TYR A 48 -0.08 8.44 8.67
N THR A 49 -0.41 8.64 7.40
CA THR A 49 -1.45 7.90 6.70
C THR A 49 -0.85 6.93 5.69
N PHE A 50 -1.21 5.66 5.83
CA PHE A 50 -0.82 4.56 4.94
C PHE A 50 -1.94 4.17 3.98
N ALA A 51 -1.59 3.89 2.72
CA ALA A 51 -2.52 3.36 1.72
C ALA A 51 -1.89 2.21 0.93
N ASN A 52 -2.70 1.35 0.31
CA ASN A 52 -2.22 0.44 -0.72
C ASN A 52 -2.51 1.06 -2.10
N LEU A 53 -1.46 1.38 -2.87
CA LEU A 53 -1.61 1.85 -4.25
C LEU A 53 -1.81 0.65 -5.18
N GLU A 54 -3.06 0.33 -5.47
CA GLU A 54 -3.45 -0.85 -6.25
C GLU A 54 -3.71 -0.51 -7.71
N CYS A 55 -2.76 0.14 -8.33
CA CYS A 55 -2.76 0.42 -9.77
C CYS A 55 -1.35 0.79 -10.27
N THR A 56 -1.21 0.79 -11.59
CA THR A 56 -0.03 1.29 -12.29
C THR A 56 -0.22 2.77 -12.65
N PHE A 57 0.76 3.62 -12.37
CA PHE A 57 0.83 4.97 -12.91
C PHE A 57 1.68 4.98 -14.19
N SER A 58 1.09 5.34 -15.32
CA SER A 58 1.87 5.50 -16.56
C SER A 58 1.09 6.30 -17.61
N ASP A 59 1.77 7.25 -18.24
CA ASP A 59 1.25 8.01 -19.39
C ASP A 59 1.65 7.36 -20.73
N ARG A 60 2.44 6.28 -20.70
CA ARG A 60 2.81 5.54 -21.91
C ARG A 60 1.61 4.75 -22.45
N SER A 61 1.60 4.55 -23.77
CA SER A 61 0.67 3.63 -24.41
C SER A 61 1.16 2.19 -24.20
N LEU A 62 0.82 1.59 -23.07
CA LEU A 62 1.17 0.22 -22.70
C LEU A 62 -0.03 -0.71 -22.86
N SER A 63 0.23 -1.96 -23.22
CA SER A 63 -0.78 -3.03 -23.19
C SER A 63 -0.66 -3.82 -21.88
N PRO A 64 -1.78 -4.31 -21.32
CA PRO A 64 -1.75 -5.20 -20.18
C PRO A 64 -0.93 -6.45 -20.45
N VAL A 65 -0.28 -6.98 -19.42
CA VAL A 65 0.51 -8.21 -19.50
C VAL A 65 -0.38 -9.42 -19.24
N GLY A 66 -0.24 -10.47 -20.04
CA GLY A 66 -1.08 -11.66 -19.92
C GLY A 66 -2.49 -11.42 -20.48
N TYR A 67 -3.49 -12.08 -19.86
CA TYR A 67 -4.91 -11.94 -20.20
C TYR A 67 -5.70 -11.64 -18.93
N PRO A 68 -5.41 -10.53 -18.22
CA PRO A 68 -6.09 -10.23 -16.98
C PRO A 68 -7.55 -9.83 -17.23
N THR A 69 -8.43 -10.27 -16.33
CA THR A 69 -9.83 -9.82 -16.33
C THR A 69 -9.92 -8.37 -15.87
N PHE A 70 -9.06 -8.01 -14.92
CA PHE A 70 -8.94 -6.65 -14.37
C PHE A 70 -7.49 -6.18 -14.51
N TYR A 71 -7.33 -4.93 -14.93
CA TYR A 71 -6.05 -4.23 -15.01
C TYR A 71 -6.29 -2.74 -14.82
N PHE A 72 -5.38 -2.11 -14.10
CA PHE A 72 -5.58 -0.74 -13.65
C PHE A 72 -4.39 0.14 -14.02
N ARG A 73 -4.64 1.16 -14.84
CA ARG A 73 -3.64 2.16 -15.19
C ARG A 73 -4.23 3.55 -15.09
N ALA A 74 -3.59 4.41 -14.30
CA ALA A 74 -3.94 5.81 -14.15
C ALA A 74 -2.87 6.71 -14.77
N PRO A 75 -3.22 7.95 -15.16
CA PRO A 75 -2.25 8.98 -15.50
C PRO A 75 -1.28 9.23 -14.33
N THR A 76 -0.04 9.59 -14.64
CA THR A 76 0.96 9.92 -13.60
C THR A 76 0.51 11.08 -12.70
N SER A 77 -0.27 12.03 -13.24
CA SER A 77 -0.84 13.14 -12.49
C SER A 77 -1.76 12.72 -11.33
N TYR A 78 -2.29 11.49 -11.35
CA TYR A 78 -3.17 11.00 -10.28
C TYR A 78 -2.45 10.70 -8.95
N VAL A 79 -1.12 10.76 -8.92
CA VAL A 79 -0.36 10.81 -7.66
C VAL A 79 -0.83 11.99 -6.79
N ASN A 80 -1.28 13.09 -7.40
CA ASN A 80 -1.80 14.25 -6.67
C ASN A 80 -3.08 13.93 -5.87
N ILE A 81 -3.85 12.91 -6.27
CA ILE A 81 -5.01 12.44 -5.49
C ILE A 81 -4.54 11.95 -4.12
N LEU A 82 -3.44 11.19 -4.07
CA LEU A 82 -2.87 10.69 -2.82
C LEU A 82 -2.34 11.85 -1.96
N LEU A 83 -1.60 12.78 -2.58
CA LEU A 83 -1.02 13.93 -1.87
C LEU A 83 -2.12 14.84 -1.29
N GLU A 84 -3.13 15.22 -2.09
CA GLU A 84 -4.24 16.04 -1.63
C GLU A 84 -5.17 15.27 -0.68
N GLY A 85 -5.18 13.93 -0.76
CA GLY A 85 -5.86 13.04 0.18
C GLY A 85 -5.15 12.87 1.52
N GLY A 86 -3.95 13.46 1.72
CA GLY A 86 -3.20 13.38 2.97
C GLY A 86 -2.50 12.03 3.17
N VAL A 87 -2.20 11.31 2.09
CA VAL A 87 -1.47 10.03 2.17
C VAL A 87 0.03 10.31 2.28
N ASP A 88 0.69 9.75 3.31
CA ASP A 88 2.12 9.93 3.57
C ASP A 88 2.96 8.75 3.06
N PHE A 89 2.36 7.59 2.88
CA PHE A 89 3.04 6.37 2.43
C PHE A 89 2.12 5.46 1.64
N VAL A 90 2.64 4.86 0.58
CA VAL A 90 1.91 3.82 -0.15
C VAL A 90 2.68 2.50 -0.19
N THR A 91 1.98 1.38 0.07
CA THR A 91 2.51 0.08 -0.34
C THR A 91 2.21 -0.14 -1.83
N THR A 92 3.21 -0.65 -2.55
CA THR A 92 3.09 -1.07 -3.96
C THR A 92 3.18 -2.60 -4.10
N ALA A 93 3.20 -3.29 -2.97
CA ALA A 93 3.30 -4.74 -2.89
C ALA A 93 1.93 -5.39 -3.12
N ASN A 94 1.44 -5.41 -4.35
CA ASN A 94 0.13 -5.96 -4.72
C ASN A 94 0.14 -6.56 -6.14
N ASN A 95 -0.98 -7.15 -6.55
CA ASN A 95 -1.12 -7.82 -7.84
C ASN A 95 -1.28 -6.86 -9.04
N HIS A 96 -1.58 -5.58 -8.81
CA HIS A 96 -1.87 -4.63 -9.88
C HIS A 96 -0.71 -3.67 -10.23
N LEU A 97 0.40 -3.71 -9.47
CA LEU A 97 1.59 -2.93 -9.81
C LEU A 97 2.13 -3.27 -11.20
N ASN A 98 2.13 -4.55 -11.56
CA ASN A 98 2.72 -5.06 -12.80
C ASN A 98 1.67 -5.35 -13.89
N ASP A 99 0.48 -4.82 -13.81
CA ASP A 99 -0.56 -4.99 -14.83
C ASP A 99 -0.09 -4.63 -16.24
N PHE A 100 0.85 -3.69 -16.35
CA PHE A 100 1.46 -3.23 -17.59
C PHE A 100 2.96 -3.56 -17.68
N GLY A 101 3.39 -4.61 -16.96
CA GLY A 101 4.76 -5.12 -16.95
C GLY A 101 5.77 -4.17 -16.30
N ASP A 102 7.05 -4.48 -16.47
CA ASP A 102 8.14 -3.75 -15.82
C ASP A 102 8.13 -2.26 -16.14
N LYS A 103 7.76 -1.87 -17.36
CA LYS A 103 7.67 -0.45 -17.76
C LYS A 103 6.59 0.31 -17.00
N GLY A 104 5.47 -0.33 -16.72
CA GLY A 104 4.41 0.25 -15.91
C GLY A 104 4.85 0.43 -14.45
N ALA A 105 5.52 -0.58 -13.89
CA ALA A 105 6.08 -0.51 -12.55
C ALA A 105 7.18 0.58 -12.44
N GLU A 106 8.09 0.66 -13.42
CA GLU A 106 9.11 1.73 -13.50
C GLU A 106 8.48 3.12 -13.50
N ASP A 107 7.45 3.34 -14.33
CA ASP A 107 6.74 4.62 -14.38
C ASP A 107 6.06 4.95 -13.05
N THR A 108 5.47 3.94 -12.40
CA THR A 108 4.84 4.10 -11.07
C THR A 108 5.88 4.57 -10.05
N TYR A 109 7.02 3.89 -9.96
CA TYR A 109 8.08 4.28 -9.03
C TYR A 109 8.63 5.68 -9.33
N ALA A 110 8.91 5.97 -10.62
CA ALA A 110 9.37 7.29 -11.01
C ALA A 110 8.34 8.39 -10.67
N THR A 111 7.05 8.09 -10.77
CA THR A 111 5.97 9.02 -10.40
C THR A 111 5.98 9.29 -8.90
N LEU A 112 6.10 8.27 -8.08
CA LEU A 112 6.16 8.38 -6.62
C LEU A 112 7.43 9.13 -6.17
N ASP A 113 8.59 8.80 -6.76
CA ASP A 113 9.87 9.48 -6.51
C ASP A 113 9.79 10.98 -6.84
N ASN A 114 9.24 11.32 -8.01
CA ASN A 114 9.08 12.72 -8.43
C ASN A 114 8.09 13.50 -7.56
N ALA A 115 7.09 12.83 -7.03
CA ALA A 115 6.11 13.42 -6.11
C ALA A 115 6.65 13.53 -4.66
N GLY A 116 7.77 12.87 -4.36
CA GLY A 116 8.30 12.78 -3.00
C GLY A 116 7.41 11.98 -2.05
N LEU A 117 6.56 11.10 -2.59
CA LEU A 117 5.68 10.23 -1.79
C LEU A 117 6.41 8.91 -1.47
N PRO A 118 6.75 8.65 -0.20
CA PRO A 118 7.40 7.41 0.21
C PRO A 118 6.56 6.17 -0.13
N TYR A 119 7.24 5.10 -0.50
CA TYR A 119 6.56 3.85 -0.85
C TYR A 119 7.37 2.60 -0.47
N GLY A 120 6.66 1.48 -0.32
CA GLY A 120 7.24 0.18 -0.03
C GLY A 120 7.08 -0.80 -1.18
N LYS A 121 8.19 -1.46 -1.56
CA LYS A 121 8.21 -2.55 -2.55
C LYS A 121 8.07 -3.91 -1.85
N VAL A 122 7.66 -4.91 -2.61
CA VAL A 122 7.61 -6.30 -2.14
C VAL A 122 8.95 -6.71 -1.54
N GLY A 123 8.91 -7.25 -0.32
CA GLY A 123 10.10 -7.78 0.38
C GLY A 123 11.05 -6.71 0.91
N GLN A 124 10.67 -5.44 0.84
CA GLN A 124 11.51 -4.34 1.31
C GLN A 124 11.14 -3.93 2.74
N ALA A 125 12.12 -3.96 3.62
CA ALA A 125 12.06 -3.34 4.93
C ALA A 125 12.67 -1.93 4.87
N GLN A 126 12.03 -0.95 5.49
CA GLN A 126 12.53 0.41 5.56
C GLN A 126 12.04 1.12 6.83
N VAL A 127 12.69 2.22 7.19
CA VAL A 127 12.26 3.07 8.28
C VAL A 127 11.88 4.44 7.72
N VAL A 128 10.66 4.87 7.95
CA VAL A 128 10.17 6.21 7.65
C VAL A 128 10.11 7.04 8.92
N THR A 129 10.18 8.37 8.78
CA THR A 129 10.11 9.28 9.92
C THR A 129 8.90 10.19 9.75
N THR A 130 8.04 10.23 10.76
CA THR A 130 6.86 11.09 10.78
C THR A 130 7.25 12.56 10.96
N LYS A 131 6.28 13.47 10.76
CA LYS A 131 6.46 14.92 10.95
C LYS A 131 6.96 15.30 12.36
N ASN A 132 6.64 14.49 13.38
CA ASN A 132 7.09 14.73 14.76
C ASN A 132 8.33 13.91 15.14
N GLY A 133 8.99 13.26 14.18
CA GLY A 133 10.25 12.56 14.37
C GLY A 133 10.14 11.12 14.86
N ILE A 134 8.93 10.55 14.90
CA ILE A 134 8.70 9.14 15.25
C ILE A 134 9.17 8.26 14.09
N LYS A 135 9.94 7.24 14.39
CA LYS A 135 10.48 6.30 13.40
C LYS A 135 9.61 5.06 13.30
N ILE A 136 9.03 4.84 12.13
CA ILE A 136 8.17 3.70 11.83
C ILE A 136 8.87 2.78 10.84
N GLY A 137 9.12 1.54 11.26
CA GLY A 137 9.56 0.47 10.38
C GLY A 137 8.39 -0.06 9.56
N VAL A 138 8.57 -0.19 8.26
CA VAL A 138 7.54 -0.72 7.36
C VAL A 138 8.14 -1.83 6.51
N TYR A 139 7.49 -2.98 6.52
CA TYR A 139 7.77 -4.09 5.60
C TYR A 139 6.55 -4.36 4.74
N CYS A 140 6.74 -4.50 3.43
CA CYS A 140 5.66 -4.74 2.48
C CYS A 140 5.74 -6.15 1.90
N GLY A 141 4.71 -6.95 2.09
CA GLY A 141 4.58 -8.31 1.57
C GLY A 141 3.35 -8.48 0.68
N PHE A 142 3.40 -9.49 -0.18
CA PHE A 142 2.33 -9.77 -1.12
C PHE A 142 2.10 -11.27 -1.26
N ASN A 143 0.86 -11.73 -1.05
CA ASN A 143 0.49 -13.13 -1.19
C ASN A 143 -0.99 -13.29 -1.53
N ILE A 144 -1.30 -13.49 -2.79
CA ILE A 144 -2.64 -13.90 -3.22
C ILE A 144 -2.60 -15.30 -3.83
N ASN A 145 -3.59 -16.12 -3.48
CA ASN A 145 -3.83 -17.44 -4.10
C ASN A 145 -2.61 -18.37 -4.16
N ASP A 146 -1.77 -18.43 -3.13
CA ASP A 146 -0.62 -19.35 -2.98
C ASP A 146 0.42 -19.33 -4.13
N GLY A 147 0.43 -18.31 -5.01
CA GLY A 147 1.18 -18.35 -6.27
C GLY A 147 2.25 -17.27 -6.48
N TYR A 148 2.27 -16.20 -5.71
CA TYR A 148 3.27 -15.12 -5.81
C TYR A 148 3.93 -14.89 -4.47
N PHE A 149 5.02 -14.11 -4.47
CA PHE A 149 5.91 -13.88 -3.35
C PHE A 149 5.19 -13.90 -1.99
N VAL A 150 5.24 -15.05 -1.35
CA VAL A 150 4.83 -15.22 0.05
C VAL A 150 6.08 -14.98 0.87
N PRO A 151 6.18 -13.90 1.64
CA PRO A 151 7.31 -13.77 2.56
C PRO A 151 7.27 -14.97 3.50
N THR A 152 8.40 -15.61 3.65
CA THR A 152 8.56 -16.66 4.67
C THR A 152 8.55 -16.03 6.05
N THR A 153 8.25 -16.81 7.06
CA THR A 153 8.34 -16.36 8.46
C THR A 153 9.74 -15.83 8.77
N ASP A 154 10.78 -16.50 8.29
CA ASP A 154 12.18 -16.08 8.53
C ASP A 154 12.48 -14.72 7.85
N GLU A 155 12.00 -14.47 6.65
CA GLU A 155 12.15 -13.17 5.99
C GLU A 155 11.46 -12.06 6.77
N CYS A 156 10.26 -12.30 7.28
CA CYS A 156 9.54 -11.33 8.10
C CYS A 156 10.25 -11.06 9.42
N VAL A 157 10.71 -12.10 10.12
CA VAL A 157 11.47 -11.96 11.37
C VAL A 157 12.78 -11.21 11.15
N ASN A 158 13.50 -11.51 10.08
CA ASN A 158 14.75 -10.80 9.73
C ASN A 158 14.47 -9.33 9.40
N ALA A 159 13.40 -9.02 8.65
CA ALA A 159 12.98 -7.65 8.35
C ALA A 159 12.65 -6.87 9.64
N ILE A 160 11.90 -7.46 10.56
CA ILE A 160 11.57 -6.85 11.85
C ILE A 160 12.86 -6.55 12.65
N ASN A 161 13.78 -7.52 12.73
CA ASN A 161 15.05 -7.32 13.43
C ASN A 161 15.91 -6.22 12.77
N GLN A 162 15.91 -6.15 11.44
CA GLN A 162 16.61 -5.09 10.70
C GLN A 162 16.02 -3.73 11.01
N MET A 163 14.69 -3.59 10.93
CA MET A 163 14.02 -2.31 11.21
C MET A 163 14.25 -1.83 12.65
N LYS A 164 14.29 -2.76 13.64
CA LYS A 164 14.68 -2.45 15.02
C LYS A 164 16.12 -1.93 15.11
N ALA A 165 17.03 -2.60 14.41
CA ALA A 165 18.45 -2.18 14.37
C ALA A 165 18.62 -0.80 13.72
N ASP A 166 17.77 -0.45 12.73
CA ASP A 166 17.75 0.84 12.07
C ASP A 166 17.04 1.93 12.90
N GLY A 167 16.57 1.57 14.09
CA GLY A 167 16.01 2.48 15.06
C GLY A 167 14.52 2.74 14.94
N ALA A 168 13.77 1.85 14.30
CA ALA A 168 12.31 1.91 14.31
C ALA A 168 11.78 1.80 15.76
N GLU A 169 10.85 2.70 16.10
CA GLU A 169 10.16 2.74 17.38
C GLU A 169 8.85 1.92 17.32
N TYR A 170 8.25 1.86 16.14
CA TYR A 170 7.06 1.07 15.83
C TYR A 170 7.27 0.33 14.53
N ILE A 171 6.70 -0.88 14.42
CA ILE A 171 6.88 -1.74 13.26
C ILE A 171 5.53 -2.16 12.69
N VAL A 172 5.32 -1.80 11.43
CA VAL A 172 4.14 -2.13 10.64
C VAL A 172 4.51 -3.16 9.59
N MET A 173 3.81 -4.30 9.61
CA MET A 173 3.89 -5.32 8.57
C MET A 173 2.68 -5.16 7.65
N ALA A 174 2.91 -4.63 6.45
CA ALA A 174 1.87 -4.38 5.46
C ALA A 174 1.78 -5.54 4.47
N PHE A 175 0.65 -6.24 4.45
CA PHE A 175 0.44 -7.40 3.59
C PHE A 175 -0.77 -7.21 2.68
N HIS A 176 -0.56 -7.37 1.38
CA HIS A 176 -1.63 -7.51 0.40
C HIS A 176 -1.88 -9.00 0.18
N TRP A 177 -2.90 -9.55 0.86
CA TRP A 177 -3.02 -11.00 1.00
C TRP A 177 -4.45 -11.51 1.15
N GLY A 178 -4.60 -12.83 1.07
CA GLY A 178 -5.85 -13.51 1.31
C GLY A 178 -6.64 -13.78 0.04
N LYS A 179 -7.95 -13.84 0.19
CA LYS A 179 -8.89 -14.11 -0.89
C LYS A 179 -10.00 -13.07 -0.90
N GLU A 180 -10.28 -12.52 -2.08
CA GLU A 180 -11.36 -11.56 -2.28
C GLU A 180 -12.71 -12.06 -1.74
N LEU A 181 -13.46 -11.15 -1.11
CA LEU A 181 -14.79 -11.36 -0.53
C LEU A 181 -14.86 -12.40 0.60
N TYR A 182 -13.70 -12.77 1.19
CA TYR A 182 -13.63 -13.67 2.33
C TYR A 182 -13.32 -12.90 3.61
N TYR A 183 -14.24 -12.98 4.58
CA TYR A 183 -14.14 -12.28 5.86
C TYR A 183 -13.22 -12.98 6.88
N LYS A 184 -12.80 -14.21 6.61
CA LYS A 184 -11.97 -14.99 7.52
C LYS A 184 -10.57 -15.19 6.93
N PRO A 185 -9.51 -14.87 7.69
CA PRO A 185 -8.16 -15.16 7.27
C PRO A 185 -7.93 -16.68 7.19
N THR A 186 -7.01 -17.08 6.35
CA THR A 186 -6.54 -18.48 6.33
C THR A 186 -5.63 -18.77 7.53
N GLN A 187 -5.47 -20.06 7.88
CA GLN A 187 -4.56 -20.43 8.98
C GLN A 187 -3.12 -19.94 8.71
N LYS A 188 -2.65 -20.00 7.45
CA LYS A 188 -1.33 -19.48 7.07
C LYS A 188 -1.17 -17.98 7.34
N MET A 189 -2.20 -17.18 7.07
CA MET A 189 -2.19 -15.74 7.39
C MET A 189 -2.11 -15.52 8.90
N ILE A 190 -2.89 -16.28 9.68
CA ILE A 190 -2.89 -16.20 11.15
C ILE A 190 -1.50 -16.57 11.68
N ASP A 191 -0.93 -17.69 11.23
CA ASP A 191 0.37 -18.18 11.69
C ASP A 191 1.49 -17.17 11.36
N LEU A 192 1.49 -16.59 10.15
CA LEU A 192 2.46 -15.57 9.76
C LEU A 192 2.30 -14.27 10.57
N ALA A 193 1.05 -13.80 10.74
CA ALA A 193 0.77 -12.61 11.54
C ALA A 193 1.24 -12.81 12.99
N GLN A 194 0.93 -13.96 13.60
CA GLN A 194 1.36 -14.27 14.96
C GLN A 194 2.89 -14.29 15.08
N ALA A 195 3.58 -14.92 14.12
CA ALA A 195 5.04 -14.94 14.11
C ALA A 195 5.65 -13.53 14.00
N CYS A 196 5.03 -12.63 13.20
CA CYS A 196 5.46 -11.24 13.13
C CYS A 196 5.27 -10.51 14.46
N ILE A 197 4.13 -10.68 15.12
CA ILE A 197 3.86 -10.07 16.44
C ILE A 197 4.82 -10.64 17.49
N ASP A 198 5.05 -11.95 17.51
CA ASP A 198 6.00 -12.59 18.43
C ASP A 198 7.44 -12.10 18.23
N ALA A 199 7.81 -11.77 16.98
CA ALA A 199 9.10 -11.16 16.65
C ALA A 199 9.15 -9.66 17.02
N GLY A 200 8.02 -9.04 17.35
CA GLY A 200 7.88 -7.67 17.83
C GLY A 200 7.44 -6.66 16.78
N ALA A 201 6.61 -7.08 15.83
CA ALA A 201 5.79 -6.15 15.07
C ALA A 201 4.67 -5.59 15.96
N ASP A 202 4.35 -4.32 15.80
CA ASP A 202 3.32 -3.65 16.58
C ASP A 202 1.96 -3.71 15.88
N LEU A 203 1.95 -3.79 14.55
CA LEU A 203 0.73 -3.83 13.75
C LEU A 203 0.88 -4.68 12.50
N ILE A 204 -0.18 -5.41 12.16
CA ILE A 204 -0.37 -6.05 10.86
C ILE A 204 -1.45 -5.26 10.09
N TYR A 205 -1.04 -4.66 8.97
CA TYR A 205 -1.93 -3.97 8.06
C TYR A 205 -2.23 -4.85 6.85
N GLY A 206 -3.48 -5.22 6.66
CA GLY A 206 -3.92 -6.15 5.60
C GLY A 206 -4.79 -5.46 4.56
N THR A 207 -4.54 -5.76 3.27
CA THR A 207 -5.32 -5.30 2.11
C THR A 207 -5.63 -6.47 1.17
N HIS A 208 -6.37 -6.29 0.07
CA HIS A 208 -6.75 -7.24 -0.95
C HIS A 208 -8.14 -7.88 -0.79
N PRO A 209 -8.65 -8.30 0.39
CA PRO A 209 -9.90 -9.07 0.43
C PRO A 209 -11.14 -8.28 -0.02
N HIS A 210 -11.07 -6.96 -0.19
CA HIS A 210 -12.17 -6.04 -0.54
C HIS A 210 -13.35 -6.11 0.44
N VAL A 211 -13.09 -6.62 1.65
CA VAL A 211 -14.02 -6.68 2.77
C VAL A 211 -13.26 -6.40 4.07
N LEU A 212 -13.96 -5.92 5.10
CA LEU A 212 -13.35 -5.76 6.41
C LEU A 212 -13.06 -7.14 7.00
N GLY A 213 -11.80 -7.37 7.34
CA GLY A 213 -11.32 -8.56 8.01
C GLY A 213 -10.96 -8.29 9.47
N PRO A 214 -10.76 -9.36 10.28
CA PRO A 214 -10.24 -9.23 11.64
C PRO A 214 -8.76 -8.84 11.62
#